data_9c6d948b563122fab185175701131a98
#
_entry.id   9c6d948b563122fab185175701131a98
#
_cell.length_a   1.000
_cell.length_b   1.000
_cell.length_c   1.000
_cell.angle_alpha   90.00
_cell.angle_beta   90.00
_cell.angle_gamma   90.00
#
_symmetry.space_group_name_H-M   'P 1'
#
loop_
_entity.id
_entity.type
_entity.pdbx_description
1 polymer ?
#
loop_
_entity_poly.entity_id
_entity_poly.type
_entity_poly.pdbx_seq_one_letter_code
_entity_poly.pdbx_strand_id
1 'polypeptide(L)'
;MMNKSFVHLSVQIMNGKHSWYNVSMLVFDTICALSTPRQNSALAIVRLSGEKAVEILSHLIRKDVNTLVPNQAFFAKLYQKKEELNSFIDEAVVTYFKGPNSYTGFDLVEFATHGSMIVVEELLDALTLYGARRALQGEFSCQA
;
A
#
# COMPACT_ATOMS: atom_id res chain seq x y z
N MET A 1 16.25 0.40 -1.93
CA MET A 1 16.30 -0.79 -2.81
C MET A 1 14.88 -1.34 -2.93
N MET A 2 14.36 -1.42 -4.15
CA MET A 2 13.03 -1.97 -4.38
C MET A 2 12.99 -3.41 -3.90
N ASN A 3 12.09 -3.74 -2.97
CA ASN A 3 11.80 -5.14 -2.69
C ASN A 3 10.88 -5.65 -3.80
N LYS A 4 11.50 -5.97 -4.92
CA LYS A 4 10.84 -6.70 -5.98
C LYS A 4 10.91 -8.15 -5.54
N SER A 5 9.79 -8.75 -5.23
CA SER A 5 9.75 -10.19 -5.07
C SER A 5 10.05 -10.79 -6.45
N PHE A 6 11.28 -11.26 -6.62
CA PHE A 6 11.67 -11.96 -7.85
C PHE A 6 11.09 -13.37 -7.78
N VAL A 7 10.12 -13.65 -8.63
CA VAL A 7 9.77 -15.04 -8.91
C VAL A 7 10.73 -15.51 -9.99
N HIS A 8 11.71 -16.32 -9.61
CA HIS A 8 12.57 -16.97 -10.59
C HIS A 8 11.80 -18.08 -11.29
N LEU A 9 11.34 -17.79 -12.48
CA LEU A 9 10.86 -18.80 -13.41
C LEU A 9 12.03 -19.21 -14.31
N SER A 10 12.55 -20.39 -14.07
CA SER A 10 13.51 -21.01 -14.99
C SER A 10 12.75 -21.57 -16.18
N VAL A 11 12.80 -20.88 -17.30
CA VAL A 11 12.23 -21.39 -18.56
C VAL A 11 13.35 -22.00 -19.37
N GLN A 12 13.26 -23.30 -19.64
CA GLN A 12 14.17 -23.98 -20.55
C GLN A 12 13.66 -23.74 -22.00
N ILE A 13 14.36 -22.88 -22.72
CA ILE A 13 14.11 -22.72 -24.16
C ILE A 13 15.07 -23.62 -24.90
N MET A 14 14.54 -24.67 -25.52
CA MET A 14 15.29 -25.60 -26.34
C MET A 14 15.42 -25.06 -27.77
N ASN A 15 16.54 -24.42 -28.08
CA ASN A 15 16.97 -24.12 -29.43
C ASN A 15 18.25 -24.95 -29.75
N GLY A 16 18.17 -26.26 -29.73
CA GLY A 16 19.28 -27.13 -30.13
C GLY A 16 20.60 -27.01 -29.38
N LYS A 17 20.70 -26.09 -28.43
CA LYS A 17 21.79 -25.93 -27.45
C LYS A 17 21.19 -25.71 -26.10
N HIS A 18 21.65 -26.44 -25.10
CA HIS A 18 21.22 -26.28 -23.71
C HIS A 18 21.62 -24.89 -23.19
N SER A 19 20.72 -23.94 -23.26
CA SER A 19 20.88 -22.60 -22.72
C SER A 19 19.77 -22.35 -21.72
N TRP A 20 20.14 -22.09 -20.47
CA TRP A 20 19.22 -21.71 -19.40
C TRP A 20 19.07 -20.20 -19.42
N TYR A 21 17.87 -19.71 -19.62
CA TYR A 21 17.54 -18.30 -19.44
C TYR A 21 16.77 -18.12 -18.15
N ASN A 22 17.30 -17.34 -17.24
CA ASN A 22 16.58 -16.88 -16.05
C ASN A 22 15.68 -15.71 -16.45
N VAL A 23 14.39 -15.95 -16.61
CA VAL A 23 13.41 -14.89 -16.75
C VAL A 23 12.93 -14.49 -15.37
N SER A 24 13.40 -13.34 -14.89
CA SER A 24 12.90 -12.76 -13.64
C SER A 24 11.66 -11.93 -13.94
N MET A 25 10.50 -12.41 -13.51
CA MET A 25 9.28 -11.62 -13.56
C MET A 25 9.23 -10.71 -12.33
N LEU A 26 9.16 -9.40 -12.58
CA LEU A 26 9.01 -8.42 -11.52
C LEU A 26 7.57 -8.43 -11.00
N VAL A 27 7.38 -8.91 -9.79
CA VAL A 27 6.10 -8.77 -9.08
C VAL A 27 6.26 -7.59 -8.13
N PHE A 28 5.41 -6.59 -8.31
CA PHE A 28 5.37 -5.44 -7.40
C PHE A 28 4.37 -5.72 -6.29
N ASP A 29 4.86 -5.83 -5.07
CA ASP A 29 4.00 -5.92 -3.90
C ASP A 29 3.25 -4.60 -3.68
N THR A 30 2.05 -4.68 -3.14
CA THR A 30 1.40 -3.53 -2.54
C THR A 30 2.07 -3.22 -1.21
N ILE A 31 2.59 -2.02 -1.07
CA ILE A 31 3.41 -1.60 0.07
C ILE A 31 2.77 -0.45 0.85
N CYS A 32 3.06 -0.38 2.13
CA CYS A 32 2.64 0.71 2.99
C CYS A 32 3.78 1.24 3.84
N ALA A 33 3.76 2.54 4.13
CA ALA A 33 4.73 3.18 5.00
C ALA A 33 4.20 4.48 5.60
N LEU A 34 4.77 4.85 6.75
CA LEU A 34 4.69 6.19 7.29
C LEU A 34 5.60 7.11 6.43
N SER A 35 5.03 8.20 5.92
CA SER A 35 5.73 9.17 5.06
C SER A 35 6.20 10.42 5.81
N THR A 36 5.65 10.69 6.98
CA THR A 36 6.09 11.76 7.89
C THR A 36 7.12 11.23 8.90
N PRO A 37 7.85 12.10 9.61
CA PRO A 37 8.82 11.65 10.61
C PRO A 37 8.18 10.75 11.69
N ARG A 38 8.94 9.74 12.14
CA ARG A 38 8.48 8.77 13.13
C ARG A 38 8.54 9.35 14.55
N GLN A 39 7.63 10.26 14.81
CA GLN A 39 7.47 10.94 16.12
C GLN A 39 6.02 11.41 16.26
N ASN A 40 5.57 11.59 17.48
CA ASN A 40 4.27 12.20 17.73
C ASN A 40 4.23 13.62 17.17
N SER A 41 3.18 13.94 16.47
CA SER A 41 2.96 15.22 15.79
C SER A 41 1.46 15.52 15.68
N ALA A 42 1.09 16.67 15.13
CA ALA A 42 -0.32 16.97 14.89
C ALA A 42 -0.94 16.05 13.85
N LEU A 43 -0.20 15.77 12.78
CA LEU A 43 -0.63 14.91 11.67
C LEU A 43 0.46 13.92 11.30
N ALA A 44 0.04 12.74 10.85
CA ALA A 44 0.90 11.76 10.21
C ALA A 44 0.29 11.35 8.87
N ILE A 45 1.14 11.10 7.88
CA ILE A 45 0.73 10.62 6.57
C ILE A 45 1.25 9.20 6.39
N VAL A 46 0.32 8.27 6.18
CA VAL A 46 0.60 6.89 5.80
C VAL A 46 0.23 6.72 4.33
N ARG A 47 1.09 6.09 3.56
CA ARG A 47 0.87 5.79 2.15
C ARG A 47 0.73 4.30 1.92
N LEU A 48 -0.16 3.96 1.00
CA LEU A 48 -0.42 2.60 0.52
C LEU A 48 -0.35 2.63 -1.00
N SER A 49 0.55 1.86 -1.60
CA SER A 49 0.79 1.87 -3.05
C SER A 49 0.87 0.47 -3.63
N GLY A 50 0.15 0.23 -4.70
CA GLY A 50 0.18 -1.01 -5.44
C GLY A 50 -1.16 -1.40 -6.05
N GLU A 51 -1.19 -2.52 -6.76
CA GLU A 51 -2.38 -3.00 -7.45
C GLU A 51 -3.55 -3.33 -6.51
N LYS A 52 -3.25 -3.70 -5.26
CA LYS A 52 -4.26 -4.02 -4.24
C LYS A 52 -4.64 -2.84 -3.35
N ALA A 53 -4.16 -1.62 -3.62
CA ALA A 53 -4.38 -0.49 -2.73
C ALA A 53 -5.87 -0.17 -2.52
N VAL A 54 -6.67 -0.15 -3.58
CA VAL A 54 -8.12 0.12 -3.50
C VAL A 54 -8.87 -1.02 -2.80
N GLU A 55 -8.51 -2.27 -3.08
CA GLU A 55 -9.08 -3.44 -2.40
C GLU A 55 -8.80 -3.38 -0.90
N ILE A 56 -7.56 -3.10 -0.50
CA ILE A 56 -7.18 -2.98 0.92
C ILE A 56 -7.94 -1.82 1.57
N LEU A 57 -8.05 -0.67 0.89
CA LEU A 57 -8.82 0.46 1.38
C LEU A 57 -10.28 0.08 1.66
N SER A 58 -10.89 -0.75 0.81
CA SER A 58 -12.28 -1.19 0.97
C SER A 58 -12.53 -1.92 2.29
N HIS A 59 -11.52 -2.56 2.87
CA HIS A 59 -11.62 -3.24 4.16
C HIS A 59 -11.54 -2.27 5.36
N LEU A 60 -10.98 -1.09 5.17
CA LEU A 60 -10.74 -0.11 6.23
C LEU A 60 -11.87 0.89 6.39
N ILE A 61 -12.59 1.20 5.30
CA ILE A 61 -13.63 2.23 5.27
C ILE A 61 -14.99 1.62 4.96
N ARG A 62 -16.05 2.34 5.34
CA ARG A 62 -17.44 1.93 5.04
C ARG A 62 -18.00 2.55 3.75
N LYS A 63 -17.23 3.43 3.12
CA LYS A 63 -17.59 4.04 1.84
C LYS A 63 -17.36 3.04 0.71
N ASP A 64 -18.26 3.01 -0.27
CA ASP A 64 -18.06 2.22 -1.48
C ASP A 64 -16.87 2.78 -2.28
N VAL A 65 -15.84 1.97 -2.44
CA VAL A 65 -14.61 2.37 -3.17
C VAL A 65 -14.85 2.64 -4.66
N ASN A 66 -15.94 2.11 -5.23
CA ASN A 66 -16.33 2.40 -6.61
C ASN A 66 -16.81 3.85 -6.81
N THR A 67 -17.13 4.56 -5.71
CA THR A 67 -17.54 5.96 -5.73
C THR A 67 -16.38 6.93 -5.52
N LEU A 68 -15.15 6.43 -5.37
CA LEU A 68 -13.97 7.27 -5.17
C LEU A 68 -13.66 8.09 -6.41
N VAL A 69 -13.40 9.36 -6.20
CA VAL A 69 -12.95 10.30 -7.25
C VAL A 69 -11.46 10.51 -7.07
N PRO A 70 -10.62 10.18 -8.07
CA PRO A 70 -9.17 10.39 -8.00
C PRO A 70 -8.83 11.86 -7.74
N ASN A 71 -7.75 12.07 -6.97
CA ASN A 71 -7.24 13.40 -6.59
C ASN A 71 -8.21 14.24 -5.73
N GLN A 72 -9.21 13.62 -5.14
CA GLN A 72 -10.16 14.27 -4.27
C GLN A 72 -10.07 13.67 -2.85
N ALA A 73 -9.82 14.53 -1.88
CA ALA A 73 -9.78 14.15 -0.48
C ALA A 73 -11.19 13.95 0.07
N PHE A 74 -11.38 12.98 0.94
CA PHE A 74 -12.61 12.75 1.67
C PHE A 74 -12.34 12.34 3.12
N PHE A 75 -13.29 12.59 3.98
CA PHE A 75 -13.20 12.20 5.39
C PHE A 75 -13.69 10.77 5.56
N ALA A 76 -12.93 9.95 6.30
CA ALA A 76 -13.30 8.57 6.57
C ALA A 76 -12.92 8.14 7.98
N LYS A 77 -13.78 7.33 8.59
CA LYS A 77 -13.43 6.55 9.78
C LYS A 77 -12.77 5.26 9.33
N LEU A 78 -11.62 4.96 9.93
CA LEU A 78 -10.83 3.78 9.64
C LEU A 78 -11.10 2.70 10.70
N TYR A 79 -11.29 1.47 10.23
CA TYR A 79 -11.57 0.32 11.08
C TYR A 79 -10.65 -0.85 10.74
N GLN A 80 -10.32 -1.63 11.76
CA GLN A 80 -9.69 -2.93 11.61
C GLN A 80 -10.67 -4.02 12.08
N LYS A 81 -10.83 -5.07 11.31
CA LYS A 81 -11.57 -6.24 11.75
C LYS A 81 -10.73 -7.01 12.75
N LYS A 82 -11.22 -7.11 13.98
CA LYS A 82 -10.66 -7.96 15.05
C LYS A 82 -11.73 -8.98 15.43
N GLU A 83 -11.46 -10.25 15.16
CA GLU A 83 -12.43 -11.35 15.38
C GLU A 83 -13.78 -11.06 14.68
N GLU A 84 -14.86 -10.95 15.44
CA GLU A 84 -16.19 -10.62 14.90
C GLU A 84 -16.54 -9.13 14.94
N LEU A 85 -15.70 -8.31 15.56
CA LEU A 85 -15.94 -6.88 15.77
C LEU A 85 -15.01 -6.00 14.94
N ASN A 86 -15.54 -4.90 14.41
CA ASN A 86 -14.74 -3.86 13.80
C ASN A 86 -14.21 -2.91 14.88
N SER A 87 -12.91 -2.85 15.03
CA SER A 87 -12.24 -1.93 15.93
C SER A 87 -11.95 -0.61 15.23
N PHE A 88 -12.39 0.49 15.81
CA PHE A 88 -12.08 1.84 15.32
C PHE A 88 -10.59 2.15 15.51
N ILE A 89 -9.94 2.68 14.47
CA ILE A 89 -8.54 3.09 14.49
C ILE A 89 -8.46 4.60 14.69
N ASP A 90 -8.97 5.38 13.72
CA ASP A 90 -8.91 6.84 13.71
C ASP A 90 -9.86 7.42 12.65
N GLU A 91 -10.04 8.72 12.69
CA GLU A 91 -10.61 9.50 11.59
C GLU A 91 -9.47 10.05 10.74
N ALA A 92 -9.59 9.91 9.44
CA ALA A 92 -8.54 10.34 8.52
C ALA A 92 -9.10 11.10 7.32
N VAL A 93 -8.29 11.98 6.78
CA VAL A 93 -8.48 12.49 5.41
C VAL A 93 -7.79 11.54 4.46
N VAL A 94 -8.57 10.92 3.58
CA VAL A 94 -8.10 9.92 2.62
C VAL A 94 -8.10 10.51 1.24
N THR A 95 -7.01 10.32 0.50
CA THR A 95 -6.91 10.73 -0.91
C THR A 95 -6.47 9.55 -1.74
N TYR A 96 -7.20 9.28 -2.80
CA TYR A 96 -6.89 8.25 -3.79
C TYR A 96 -6.28 8.86 -5.04
N PHE A 97 -5.15 8.34 -5.47
CA PHE A 97 -4.48 8.70 -6.72
C PHE A 97 -4.47 7.49 -7.63
N LYS A 98 -5.18 7.59 -8.74
CA LYS A 98 -5.28 6.48 -9.70
C LYS A 98 -4.02 6.38 -10.55
N GLY A 99 -3.42 5.18 -10.59
CA GLY A 99 -2.33 4.89 -11.52
C GLY A 99 -2.76 4.93 -12.99
N PRO A 100 -1.85 5.24 -13.93
CA PRO A 100 -0.44 5.57 -13.71
C PRO A 100 -0.16 7.01 -13.27
N ASN A 101 -1.18 7.87 -13.20
CA ASN A 101 -1.06 9.30 -12.84
C ASN A 101 -0.96 9.50 -11.33
N SER A 102 -0.03 8.79 -10.71
CA SER A 102 0.28 8.87 -9.28
C SER A 102 1.78 8.98 -9.07
N TYR A 103 2.22 9.31 -7.86
CA TYR A 103 3.65 9.41 -7.53
C TYR A 103 4.42 8.10 -7.80
N THR A 104 3.81 6.95 -7.55
CA THR A 104 4.44 5.65 -7.72
C THR A 104 4.17 4.98 -9.08
N GLY A 105 3.27 5.54 -9.88
CA GLY A 105 2.77 4.91 -11.11
C GLY A 105 1.73 3.81 -10.88
N PHE A 106 1.46 3.44 -9.63
CA PHE A 106 0.42 2.51 -9.21
C PHE A 106 -0.74 3.25 -8.55
N ASP A 107 -1.81 2.55 -8.25
CA ASP A 107 -2.83 3.08 -7.35
C ASP A 107 -2.19 3.41 -6.00
N LEU A 108 -2.41 4.64 -5.55
CA LEU A 108 -1.84 5.17 -4.33
C LEU A 108 -2.95 5.74 -3.45
N VAL A 109 -2.93 5.39 -2.16
CA VAL A 109 -3.82 5.96 -1.16
C VAL A 109 -2.98 6.64 -0.09
N GLU A 110 -3.32 7.88 0.23
CA GLU A 110 -2.76 8.61 1.36
C GLU A 110 -3.79 8.74 2.48
N PHE A 111 -3.37 8.41 3.69
CA PHE A 111 -4.14 8.57 4.92
C PHE A 111 -3.49 9.67 5.76
N ALA A 112 -4.13 10.81 5.90
CA ALA A 112 -3.72 11.83 6.86
C ALA A 112 -4.48 11.59 8.18
N THR A 113 -3.79 11.03 9.16
CA THR A 113 -4.31 10.67 10.48
C THR A 113 -3.86 11.64 11.55
N HIS A 114 -4.38 11.52 12.77
CA HIS A 114 -3.74 12.12 13.91
C HIS A 114 -2.31 11.57 14.09
N GLY A 115 -1.39 12.42 14.48
CA GLY A 115 0.04 12.13 14.54
C GLY A 115 0.48 11.32 15.75
N SER A 116 -0.38 10.45 16.28
CA SER A 116 -0.04 9.48 17.33
C SER A 116 0.66 8.27 16.72
N MET A 117 1.82 7.89 17.24
CA MET A 117 2.52 6.69 16.77
C MET A 117 1.75 5.41 17.07
N ILE A 118 0.89 5.39 18.10
CA ILE A 118 -0.02 4.26 18.37
C ILE A 118 -1.01 4.10 17.21
N VAL A 119 -1.64 5.19 16.79
CA VAL A 119 -2.59 5.19 15.66
C VAL A 119 -1.89 4.77 14.36
N VAL A 120 -0.70 5.31 14.11
CA VAL A 120 0.10 4.97 12.92
C VAL A 120 0.41 3.48 12.89
N GLU A 121 0.87 2.89 13.99
CA GLU A 121 1.17 1.47 14.07
C GLU A 121 -0.09 0.60 13.90
N GLU A 122 -1.21 0.98 14.50
CA GLU A 122 -2.48 0.28 14.31
C GLU A 122 -2.94 0.31 12.84
N LEU A 123 -2.78 1.45 12.17
CA LEU A 123 -3.11 1.56 10.75
C LEU A 123 -2.17 0.70 9.88
N LEU A 124 -0.86 0.76 10.11
CA LEU A 124 0.10 -0.06 9.37
C LEU A 124 -0.15 -1.56 9.59
N ASP A 125 -0.48 -1.97 10.81
CA ASP A 125 -0.84 -3.37 11.11
C ASP A 125 -2.12 -3.79 10.38
N ALA A 126 -3.13 -2.93 10.32
CA ALA A 126 -4.36 -3.20 9.58
C ALA A 126 -4.09 -3.34 8.07
N LEU A 127 -3.27 -2.46 7.49
CA LEU A 127 -2.89 -2.53 6.08
C LEU A 127 -2.16 -3.84 5.76
N THR A 128 -1.26 -4.28 6.64
CA THR A 128 -0.56 -5.57 6.46
C THR A 128 -1.48 -6.76 6.64
N LEU A 129 -2.43 -6.70 7.56
CA LEU A 129 -3.45 -7.74 7.73
C LEU A 129 -4.26 -7.95 6.44
N TYR A 130 -4.56 -6.88 5.71
CA TYR A 130 -5.35 -6.94 4.49
C TYR A 130 -4.52 -7.16 3.22
N GLY A 131 -3.21 -7.35 3.34
CA GLY A 131 -2.36 -7.83 2.25
C GLY A 131 -1.27 -6.88 1.77
N ALA A 132 -1.09 -5.72 2.41
CA ALA A 132 0.07 -4.87 2.15
C ALA A 132 1.31 -5.41 2.87
N ARG A 133 2.48 -5.06 2.37
CA ARG A 133 3.76 -5.28 3.03
C ARG A 133 4.32 -3.93 3.49
N ARG A 134 4.93 -3.88 4.67
CA ARG A 134 5.64 -2.67 5.09
C ARG A 134 6.82 -2.42 4.15
N ALA A 135 6.90 -1.20 3.62
CA ALA A 135 7.97 -0.81 2.71
C ALA A 135 9.32 -0.76 3.41
N LEU A 136 10.36 -1.08 2.66
CA LEU A 136 11.73 -0.81 3.05
C LEU A 136 12.05 0.66 2.83
N GLN A 137 13.10 1.15 3.49
CA GLN A 137 13.55 2.53 3.34
C GLN A 137 13.82 2.86 1.86
N GLY A 138 13.23 3.95 1.37
CA GLY A 138 13.40 4.42 -0.01
C GLY A 138 12.57 3.66 -1.07
N GLU A 139 11.80 2.65 -0.69
CA GLU A 139 11.07 1.81 -1.64
C GLU A 139 9.99 2.59 -2.40
N PHE A 140 9.29 3.52 -1.76
CA PHE A 140 8.33 4.40 -2.44
C PHE A 140 9.01 5.28 -3.51
N SER A 141 10.18 5.82 -3.22
CA SER A 141 10.96 6.60 -4.18
C SER A 141 11.43 5.76 -5.36
N CYS A 142 11.63 4.46 -5.16
CA CYS A 142 12.02 3.54 -6.21
C CYS A 142 10.85 3.10 -7.09
N GLN A 143 9.61 3.17 -6.60
CA GLN A 143 8.42 2.94 -7.43
C GLN A 143 8.10 4.15 -8.32
N ALA A 144 8.51 5.31 -7.86
CA ALA A 144 8.34 6.55 -8.63
C ALA A 144 9.33 6.63 -9.86
#